data_fe3e840ebd907cf29e781bb8d5d5e1dd
#
_entry.id   fe3e840ebd907cf29e781bb8d5d5e1dd
#
_cell.length_a   1.000
_cell.length_b   1.000
_cell.length_c   1.000
_cell.angle_alpha   90.00
_cell.angle_beta   90.00
_cell.angle_gamma   90.00
#
_symmetry.space_group_name_H-M   'P 1'
#
loop_
_entity.id
_entity.type
_entity.pdbx_description
1 polymer ?
#
loop_
_entity_poly.entity_id
_entity_poly.type
_entity_poly.pdbx_seq_one_letter_code
_entity_poly.pdbx_strand_id
1 'polypeptide(L)'
;MKKILVTGGCGYIGSHTIVDLLENGFEVISVDDNSRSTTYAMGAIEQLTGKKIRNYTVDLKNYDATHNIFSENKDITGIIHFAAFKAVGESCEFPMKYYENNLFSLINLLKCVQEFNIPHFVFSSSCTVYGNPDSIPVTEAFPVKKAESPYGATKQMGETILQDFSKVNSTSSILLRYFNPVGAHPSILLGEVPLGKPMNLVPAITQTAIGKLPKMFVWGSDYPTRDGSCIRDYIHVCDIANAHTLALQYLIEKRNSTNCDVFNLGSGDGVSVLEAIKMFEAVSGVSLNYEIGPRRSGDVVAIYANNDFAVKTLGWKPKYGLNEMMDTAWKWELKLKNEKIGV
;
A
#
# COMPACT_ATOMS: atom_id res chain seq x y z
N MET A 1 -22.55 1.98 14.43
CA MET A 1 -21.21 1.59 13.92
C MET A 1 -20.50 2.85 13.45
N LYS A 2 -19.15 2.91 13.47
CA LYS A 2 -18.43 4.07 12.93
C LYS A 2 -18.26 3.88 11.43
N LYS A 3 -18.58 4.92 10.65
CA LYS A 3 -18.49 4.90 9.19
C LYS A 3 -17.15 5.43 8.74
N ILE A 4 -16.45 4.66 7.91
CA ILE A 4 -15.12 4.95 7.39
C ILE A 4 -15.17 5.10 5.87
N LEU A 5 -14.58 6.18 5.38
CA LEU A 5 -14.34 6.39 3.97
C LEU A 5 -12.96 5.83 3.60
N VAL A 6 -12.93 4.86 2.70
CA VAL A 6 -11.69 4.31 2.14
C VAL A 6 -11.52 4.81 0.72
N THR A 7 -10.47 5.60 0.47
CA THR A 7 -10.15 6.06 -0.88
C THR A 7 -9.19 5.09 -1.56
N GLY A 8 -9.34 4.86 -2.86
CA GLY A 8 -8.60 3.80 -3.54
C GLY A 8 -9.07 2.40 -3.12
N GLY A 9 -10.35 2.27 -2.74
CA GLY A 9 -10.89 1.05 -2.16
C GLY A 9 -11.05 -0.12 -3.13
N CYS A 10 -11.05 0.12 -4.44
CA CYS A 10 -10.98 -0.94 -5.46
C CYS A 10 -9.55 -1.42 -5.74
N GLY A 11 -8.55 -0.69 -5.22
CA GLY A 11 -7.14 -1.05 -5.35
C GLY A 11 -6.72 -2.20 -4.43
N TYR A 12 -5.50 -2.70 -4.64
CA TYR A 12 -4.94 -3.86 -3.96
C TYR A 12 -5.00 -3.75 -2.43
N ILE A 13 -4.38 -2.73 -1.84
CA ILE A 13 -4.32 -2.58 -0.38
C ILE A 13 -5.68 -2.12 0.17
N GLY A 14 -6.33 -1.17 -0.54
CA GLY A 14 -7.62 -0.61 -0.11
C GLY A 14 -8.71 -1.67 0.04
N SER A 15 -8.80 -2.60 -0.92
CA SER A 15 -9.80 -3.66 -0.88
C SER A 15 -9.59 -4.66 0.27
N HIS A 16 -8.33 -5.04 0.56
CA HIS A 16 -8.01 -5.88 1.72
C HIS A 16 -8.31 -5.16 3.03
N THR A 17 -8.02 -3.85 3.10
CA THR A 17 -8.33 -3.03 4.28
C THR A 17 -9.85 -2.90 4.49
N ILE A 18 -10.64 -2.81 3.43
CA ILE A 18 -12.11 -2.82 3.54
C ILE A 18 -12.60 -4.13 4.15
N VAL A 19 -12.05 -5.28 3.73
CA VAL A 19 -12.42 -6.58 4.33
C VAL A 19 -12.10 -6.57 5.82
N ASP A 20 -10.89 -6.21 6.22
CA ASP A 20 -10.48 -6.19 7.63
C ASP A 20 -11.34 -5.21 8.47
N LEU A 21 -11.66 -4.02 7.94
CA LEU A 21 -12.57 -3.07 8.60
C LEU A 21 -13.98 -3.65 8.81
N LEU A 22 -14.55 -4.28 7.79
CA LEU A 22 -15.89 -4.88 7.86
C LEU A 22 -15.95 -6.04 8.86
N GLU A 23 -14.90 -6.87 8.94
CA GLU A 23 -14.75 -7.95 9.92
C GLU A 23 -14.60 -7.41 11.34
N ASN A 24 -13.98 -6.23 11.50
CA ASN A 24 -13.84 -5.53 12.78
C ASN A 24 -15.04 -4.61 13.14
N GLY A 25 -16.18 -4.75 12.44
CA GLY A 25 -17.45 -4.12 12.81
C GLY A 25 -17.58 -2.65 12.40
N PHE A 26 -16.76 -2.16 11.50
CA PHE A 26 -16.94 -0.83 10.90
C PHE A 26 -17.97 -0.85 9.78
N GLU A 27 -18.61 0.28 9.53
CA GLU A 27 -19.33 0.57 8.29
C GLU A 27 -18.34 1.22 7.32
N VAL A 28 -18.34 0.79 6.06
CA VAL A 28 -17.38 1.28 5.07
C VAL A 28 -18.10 1.79 3.83
N ILE A 29 -17.65 2.93 3.35
CA ILE A 29 -17.90 3.41 1.99
C ILE A 29 -16.56 3.58 1.29
N SER A 30 -16.55 3.41 -0.03
CA SER A 30 -15.36 3.47 -0.87
C SER A 30 -15.46 4.59 -1.90
N VAL A 31 -14.33 5.16 -2.28
CA VAL A 31 -14.21 6.00 -3.47
C VAL A 31 -12.98 5.57 -4.27
N ASP A 32 -13.20 5.30 -5.55
CA ASP A 32 -12.15 4.90 -6.49
C ASP A 32 -12.61 5.26 -7.90
N ASP A 33 -11.78 5.93 -8.68
CA ASP A 33 -12.11 6.32 -10.06
C ASP A 33 -11.96 5.18 -11.08
N ASN A 34 -11.44 4.04 -10.61
CA ASN A 34 -11.11 2.84 -11.37
C ASN A 34 -10.10 3.06 -12.50
N SER A 35 -9.32 4.14 -12.45
CA SER A 35 -8.27 4.41 -13.45
C SER A 35 -7.08 3.44 -13.34
N ARG A 36 -6.88 2.85 -12.16
CA ARG A 36 -5.80 1.89 -11.84
C ARG A 36 -6.29 0.65 -11.09
N SER A 37 -7.59 0.41 -11.09
CA SER A 37 -8.26 -0.70 -10.41
C SER A 37 -9.41 -1.22 -11.26
N THR A 38 -10.06 -2.27 -10.77
CA THR A 38 -11.26 -2.82 -11.39
C THR A 38 -12.37 -2.97 -10.35
N THR A 39 -13.61 -3.01 -10.78
CA THR A 39 -14.76 -3.23 -9.91
C THR A 39 -14.83 -4.66 -9.35
N TYR A 40 -13.96 -5.57 -9.79
CA TYR A 40 -13.87 -6.94 -9.29
C TYR A 40 -13.75 -7.00 -7.77
N ALA A 41 -12.95 -6.10 -7.19
CA ALA A 41 -12.74 -6.06 -5.74
C ALA A 41 -14.04 -5.90 -4.94
N MET A 42 -15.01 -5.14 -5.45
CA MET A 42 -16.28 -4.93 -4.74
C MET A 42 -17.10 -6.23 -4.62
N GLY A 43 -17.15 -7.03 -5.70
CA GLY A 43 -17.80 -8.35 -5.68
C GLY A 43 -17.07 -9.34 -4.77
N ALA A 44 -15.73 -9.32 -4.77
CA ALA A 44 -14.92 -10.16 -3.89
C ALA A 44 -15.12 -9.80 -2.40
N ILE A 45 -15.20 -8.51 -2.06
CA ILE A 45 -15.51 -8.04 -0.71
C ILE A 45 -16.89 -8.54 -0.26
N GLU A 46 -17.91 -8.40 -1.11
CA GLU A 46 -19.27 -8.88 -0.82
C GLU A 46 -19.28 -10.40 -0.58
N GLN A 47 -18.56 -11.17 -1.41
CA GLN A 47 -18.44 -12.62 -1.27
C GLN A 47 -17.72 -13.02 0.04
N LEU A 48 -16.68 -12.28 0.46
CA LEU A 48 -15.91 -12.56 1.66
C LEU A 48 -16.67 -12.21 2.94
N THR A 49 -17.37 -11.08 2.94
CA THR A 49 -17.92 -10.48 4.17
C THR A 49 -19.44 -10.59 4.28
N GLY A 50 -20.12 -10.97 3.21
CA GLY A 50 -21.58 -10.91 3.10
C GLY A 50 -22.14 -9.49 3.11
N LYS A 51 -21.29 -8.46 3.04
CA LYS A 51 -21.69 -7.05 3.10
C LYS A 51 -21.42 -6.35 1.77
N LYS A 52 -22.47 -5.78 1.21
CA LYS A 52 -22.35 -4.90 0.03
C LYS A 52 -22.01 -3.49 0.48
N ILE A 53 -20.92 -2.93 -0.07
CA ILE A 53 -20.52 -1.54 0.20
C ILE A 53 -20.73 -0.67 -1.03
N ARG A 54 -20.97 0.62 -0.81
CA ARG A 54 -21.05 1.59 -1.89
C ARG A 54 -19.66 2.05 -2.29
N ASN A 55 -19.32 1.94 -3.57
CA ASN A 55 -18.18 2.61 -4.16
C ASN A 55 -18.65 3.82 -4.97
N TYR A 56 -18.08 4.99 -4.70
CA TYR A 56 -18.25 6.19 -5.50
C TYR A 56 -17.17 6.22 -6.59
N THR A 57 -17.59 6.19 -7.86
CA THR A 57 -16.64 6.30 -8.99
C THR A 57 -16.36 7.78 -9.24
N VAL A 58 -15.41 8.34 -8.47
CA VAL A 58 -15.07 9.77 -8.47
C VAL A 58 -13.56 9.94 -8.47
N ASP A 59 -13.08 10.82 -9.35
CA ASP A 59 -11.72 11.34 -9.32
C ASP A 59 -11.63 12.42 -8.22
N LEU A 60 -10.86 12.14 -7.17
CA LEU A 60 -10.69 13.03 -6.02
C LEU A 60 -10.02 14.37 -6.36
N LYS A 61 -9.46 14.53 -7.55
CA LYS A 61 -9.02 15.86 -8.05
C LYS A 61 -10.19 16.78 -8.33
N ASN A 62 -11.38 16.24 -8.57
CA ASN A 62 -12.61 17.04 -8.70
C ASN A 62 -13.15 17.34 -7.30
N TYR A 63 -12.96 18.60 -6.86
CA TYR A 63 -13.38 19.02 -5.52
C TYR A 63 -14.89 18.89 -5.31
N ASP A 64 -15.72 19.35 -6.26
CA ASP A 64 -17.18 19.35 -6.10
C ASP A 64 -17.72 17.91 -5.99
N ALA A 65 -17.23 17.01 -6.83
CA ALA A 65 -17.60 15.59 -6.76
C ALA A 65 -17.14 14.94 -5.45
N THR A 66 -15.93 15.30 -4.96
CA THR A 66 -15.42 14.84 -3.66
C THR A 66 -16.27 15.37 -2.52
N HIS A 67 -16.57 16.66 -2.51
CA HIS A 67 -17.39 17.32 -1.49
C HIS A 67 -18.82 16.72 -1.41
N ASN A 68 -19.41 16.36 -2.55
CA ASN A 68 -20.74 15.71 -2.57
C ASN A 68 -20.77 14.38 -1.82
N ILE A 69 -19.66 13.59 -1.82
CA ILE A 69 -19.57 12.35 -1.04
C ILE A 69 -19.75 12.63 0.45
N PHE A 70 -19.10 13.69 0.98
CA PHE A 70 -19.22 14.07 2.38
C PHE A 70 -20.61 14.66 2.70
N SER A 71 -21.17 15.44 1.79
CA SER A 71 -22.52 16.00 1.93
C SER A 71 -23.60 14.92 2.04
N GLU A 72 -23.44 13.81 1.30
CA GLU A 72 -24.32 12.64 1.36
C GLU A 72 -24.08 11.76 2.59
N ASN A 73 -22.87 11.83 3.20
CA ASN A 73 -22.43 10.94 4.28
C ASN A 73 -21.87 11.74 5.45
N LYS A 74 -22.68 12.57 6.08
CA LYS A 74 -22.27 13.45 7.21
C LYS A 74 -21.86 12.70 8.48
N ASP A 75 -22.06 11.40 8.52
CA ASP A 75 -21.73 10.48 9.60
C ASP A 75 -20.38 9.78 9.43
N ILE A 76 -19.56 10.18 8.42
CA ILE A 76 -18.18 9.74 8.30
C ILE A 76 -17.40 10.15 9.54
N THR A 77 -16.74 9.18 10.20
CA THR A 77 -15.95 9.40 11.41
C THR A 77 -14.46 9.21 11.18
N GLY A 78 -14.04 8.70 10.04
CA GLY A 78 -12.63 8.52 9.71
C GLY A 78 -12.41 8.27 8.23
N ILE A 79 -11.19 8.55 7.79
CA ILE A 79 -10.75 8.34 6.41
C ILE A 79 -9.48 7.50 6.42
N ILE A 80 -9.39 6.53 5.50
CA ILE A 80 -8.15 5.86 5.14
C ILE A 80 -7.86 6.20 3.68
N HIS A 81 -6.74 6.88 3.43
CA HIS A 81 -6.40 7.42 2.12
C HIS A 81 -5.33 6.60 1.40
N PHE A 82 -5.76 5.74 0.46
CA PHE A 82 -4.88 4.98 -0.42
C PHE A 82 -4.79 5.55 -1.84
N ALA A 83 -5.81 6.28 -2.29
CA ALA A 83 -5.88 6.77 -3.67
C ALA A 83 -4.64 7.56 -4.07
N ALA A 84 -3.77 6.95 -4.88
CA ALA A 84 -2.54 7.54 -5.39
C ALA A 84 -1.99 6.72 -6.54
N PHE A 85 -1.28 7.34 -7.46
CA PHE A 85 -0.39 6.64 -8.38
C PHE A 85 0.89 6.22 -7.63
N LYS A 86 1.34 4.97 -7.82
CA LYS A 86 2.41 4.36 -6.99
C LYS A 86 3.63 3.85 -7.76
N ALA A 87 3.63 3.91 -9.10
CA ALA A 87 4.68 3.33 -9.90
C ALA A 87 5.91 4.26 -9.98
N VAL A 88 7.02 3.84 -9.37
CA VAL A 88 8.27 4.63 -9.28
C VAL A 88 8.78 4.99 -10.67
N GLY A 89 8.92 4.02 -11.59
CA GLY A 89 9.42 4.26 -12.95
C GLY A 89 8.54 5.23 -13.73
N GLU A 90 7.21 5.01 -13.76
CA GLU A 90 6.26 5.92 -14.43
C GLU A 90 6.33 7.34 -13.84
N SER A 91 6.57 7.47 -12.54
CA SER A 91 6.68 8.79 -11.93
C SER A 91 7.88 9.58 -12.45
N CYS A 92 8.98 8.90 -12.80
CA CYS A 92 10.16 9.54 -13.39
C CYS A 92 9.91 9.98 -14.84
N GLU A 93 9.08 9.24 -15.57
CA GLU A 93 8.71 9.59 -16.96
C GLU A 93 7.64 10.69 -17.02
N PHE A 94 6.68 10.66 -16.08
CA PHE A 94 5.53 11.58 -16.07
C PHE A 94 5.35 12.25 -14.68
N PRO A 95 6.32 13.04 -14.19
CA PRO A 95 6.31 13.58 -12.83
C PRO A 95 5.07 14.44 -12.53
N MET A 96 4.64 15.29 -13.45
CA MET A 96 3.48 16.19 -13.23
C MET A 96 2.20 15.40 -12.99
N LYS A 97 1.99 14.30 -13.71
CA LYS A 97 0.85 13.39 -13.51
C LYS A 97 0.78 12.87 -12.07
N TYR A 98 1.93 12.61 -11.44
CA TYR A 98 2.02 12.15 -10.05
C TYR A 98 1.77 13.26 -9.06
N TYR A 99 2.36 14.44 -9.26
CA TYR A 99 2.12 15.60 -8.40
C TYR A 99 0.65 16.02 -8.43
N GLU A 100 0.06 16.16 -9.60
CA GLU A 100 -1.35 16.52 -9.75
C GLU A 100 -2.27 15.49 -9.09
N ASN A 101 -2.09 14.21 -9.42
CA ASN A 101 -2.98 13.18 -8.89
C ASN A 101 -2.86 13.04 -7.38
N ASN A 102 -1.64 12.88 -6.87
CA ASN A 102 -1.44 12.50 -5.48
C ASN A 102 -1.63 13.66 -4.50
N LEU A 103 -1.29 14.90 -4.93
CA LEU A 103 -1.40 16.06 -4.05
C LEU A 103 -2.77 16.73 -4.13
N PHE A 104 -3.37 16.86 -5.31
CA PHE A 104 -4.69 17.50 -5.42
C PHE A 104 -5.77 16.64 -4.78
N SER A 105 -5.71 15.32 -4.92
CA SER A 105 -6.63 14.41 -4.23
C SER A 105 -6.52 14.54 -2.71
N LEU A 106 -5.30 14.57 -2.16
CA LEU A 106 -5.07 14.77 -0.72
C LEU A 106 -5.59 16.14 -0.25
N ILE A 107 -5.25 17.22 -0.95
CA ILE A 107 -5.67 18.58 -0.59
C ILE A 107 -7.20 18.69 -0.60
N ASN A 108 -7.87 18.16 -1.61
CA ASN A 108 -9.33 18.21 -1.70
C ASN A 108 -9.99 17.41 -0.57
N LEU A 109 -9.45 16.24 -0.22
CA LEU A 109 -9.91 15.48 0.94
C LEU A 109 -9.74 16.28 2.24
N LEU A 110 -8.58 16.91 2.47
CA LEU A 110 -8.32 17.66 3.69
C LEU A 110 -9.21 18.90 3.82
N LYS A 111 -9.60 19.56 2.72
CA LYS A 111 -10.62 20.60 2.74
C LYS A 111 -11.96 20.04 3.24
N CYS A 112 -12.39 18.89 2.74
CA CYS A 112 -13.62 18.25 3.21
C CYS A 112 -13.48 17.79 4.68
N VAL A 113 -12.32 17.24 5.07
CA VAL A 113 -12.03 16.85 6.46
C VAL A 113 -12.23 18.04 7.40
N GLN A 114 -11.71 19.21 7.04
CA GLN A 114 -11.85 20.43 7.83
C GLN A 114 -13.29 20.92 7.87
N GLU A 115 -13.97 20.98 6.75
CA GLU A 115 -15.36 21.49 6.65
C GLU A 115 -16.34 20.60 7.42
N PHE A 116 -16.22 19.28 7.25
CA PHE A 116 -17.13 18.31 7.90
C PHE A 116 -16.65 17.84 9.28
N ASN A 117 -15.54 18.41 9.80
CA ASN A 117 -14.98 18.09 11.10
C ASN A 117 -14.69 16.59 11.31
N ILE A 118 -14.09 15.93 10.31
CA ILE A 118 -13.76 14.51 10.38
C ILE A 118 -12.62 14.29 11.39
N PRO A 119 -12.83 13.49 12.47
CA PRO A 119 -11.86 13.42 13.56
C PRO A 119 -10.62 12.57 13.29
N HIS A 120 -10.65 11.62 12.34
CA HIS A 120 -9.58 10.65 12.16
C HIS A 120 -9.15 10.52 10.70
N PHE A 121 -7.83 10.55 10.47
CA PHE A 121 -7.25 10.40 9.14
C PHE A 121 -6.05 9.45 9.15
N VAL A 122 -6.10 8.38 8.37
CA VAL A 122 -4.96 7.46 8.19
C VAL A 122 -4.43 7.60 6.77
N PHE A 123 -3.15 7.93 6.64
CA PHE A 123 -2.48 8.16 5.38
C PHE A 123 -1.58 6.99 4.99
N SER A 124 -1.80 6.48 3.80
CA SER A 124 -0.92 5.54 3.12
C SER A 124 0.38 6.23 2.71
N SER A 125 1.38 6.23 3.60
CA SER A 125 2.73 6.65 3.27
C SER A 125 3.57 5.48 2.73
N SER A 126 4.87 5.61 2.64
CA SER A 126 5.74 4.62 2.02
C SER A 126 7.16 4.72 2.58
N CYS A 127 7.89 3.60 2.59
CA CYS A 127 9.33 3.59 2.87
C CYS A 127 10.15 4.47 1.91
N THR A 128 9.60 4.83 0.75
CA THR A 128 10.28 5.72 -0.22
C THR A 128 10.55 7.12 0.34
N VAL A 129 9.89 7.52 1.44
CA VAL A 129 10.16 8.80 2.12
C VAL A 129 11.57 8.84 2.74
N TYR A 130 12.16 7.70 3.05
CA TYR A 130 13.51 7.64 3.60
C TYR A 130 14.61 7.92 2.58
N GLY A 131 14.28 7.84 1.26
CA GLY A 131 15.29 7.92 0.21
C GLY A 131 16.31 6.80 0.35
N ASN A 132 17.59 7.14 0.30
CA ASN A 132 18.69 6.19 0.50
C ASN A 132 19.22 6.31 1.95
N PRO A 133 18.81 5.43 2.88
CA PRO A 133 19.16 5.55 4.29
C PRO A 133 20.64 5.24 4.53
N ASP A 134 21.26 5.86 5.57
CA ASP A 134 22.68 5.62 5.93
C ASP A 134 22.88 4.29 6.64
N SER A 135 21.85 3.77 7.27
CA SER A 135 21.86 2.49 7.98
C SER A 135 20.51 1.81 7.95
N ILE A 136 20.49 0.53 8.23
CA ILE A 136 19.32 -0.35 8.29
C ILE A 136 19.43 -1.24 9.55
N PRO A 137 18.31 -1.66 10.14
CA PRO A 137 16.91 -1.32 9.79
C PRO A 137 16.56 0.14 10.05
N VAL A 138 15.61 0.70 9.25
CA VAL A 138 15.16 2.09 9.43
C VAL A 138 14.07 2.19 10.50
N THR A 139 14.16 3.22 11.35
CA THR A 139 13.14 3.57 12.34
C THR A 139 12.41 4.85 11.93
N GLU A 140 11.29 5.17 12.56
CA GLU A 140 10.52 6.39 12.32
C GLU A 140 11.30 7.68 12.61
N ALA A 141 12.32 7.59 13.48
CA ALA A 141 13.21 8.71 13.84
C ALA A 141 14.28 9.00 12.77
N PHE A 142 14.46 8.14 11.76
CA PHE A 142 15.41 8.39 10.68
C PHE A 142 15.02 9.63 9.89
N PRO A 143 16.02 10.45 9.49
CA PRO A 143 15.75 11.64 8.70
C PRO A 143 15.14 11.27 7.35
N VAL A 144 14.12 12.05 6.96
CA VAL A 144 13.57 12.03 5.62
C VAL A 144 14.60 12.64 4.68
N LYS A 145 15.22 11.82 3.83
CA LYS A 145 16.20 12.27 2.83
C LYS A 145 15.51 12.65 1.52
N LYS A 146 16.28 13.23 0.58
CA LYS A 146 15.75 13.51 -0.76
C LYS A 146 15.15 12.24 -1.36
N ALA A 147 13.92 12.36 -1.83
CA ALA A 147 13.24 11.26 -2.51
C ALA A 147 13.96 10.89 -3.83
N GLU A 148 14.10 9.60 -4.08
CA GLU A 148 14.73 9.08 -5.31
C GLU A 148 13.78 9.11 -6.53
N SER A 149 12.51 9.47 -6.32
CA SER A 149 11.51 9.54 -7.39
C SER A 149 10.42 10.57 -7.10
N PRO A 150 9.73 11.09 -8.12
CA PRO A 150 8.56 11.95 -7.93
C PRO A 150 7.45 11.29 -7.11
N TYR A 151 7.22 9.99 -7.24
CA TYR A 151 6.31 9.26 -6.35
C TYR A 151 6.72 9.40 -4.87
N GLY A 152 7.98 9.13 -4.55
CA GLY A 152 8.50 9.30 -3.19
C GLY A 152 8.37 10.75 -2.71
N ALA A 153 8.64 11.73 -3.58
CA ALA A 153 8.47 13.14 -3.26
C ALA A 153 7.01 13.49 -2.95
N THR A 154 6.01 12.93 -3.68
CA THR A 154 4.60 13.15 -3.36
C THR A 154 4.21 12.58 -1.98
N LYS A 155 4.84 11.47 -1.55
CA LYS A 155 4.60 10.92 -0.21
C LYS A 155 5.22 11.80 0.88
N GLN A 156 6.44 12.30 0.68
CA GLN A 156 7.08 13.26 1.59
C GLN A 156 6.25 14.55 1.73
N MET A 157 5.79 15.12 0.61
CA MET A 157 4.93 16.29 0.62
C MET A 157 3.59 16.00 1.32
N GLY A 158 3.00 14.83 1.08
CA GLY A 158 1.77 14.40 1.75
C GLY A 158 1.93 14.32 3.28
N GLU A 159 3.05 13.75 3.76
CA GLU A 159 3.37 13.74 5.20
C GLU A 159 3.51 15.16 5.76
N THR A 160 4.23 16.05 5.08
CA THR A 160 4.39 17.45 5.49
C THR A 160 3.04 18.17 5.56
N ILE A 161 2.20 18.02 4.52
CA ILE A 161 0.87 18.63 4.48
C ILE A 161 0.01 18.16 5.66
N LEU A 162 0.03 16.86 5.97
CA LEU A 162 -0.74 16.30 7.08
C LEU A 162 -0.21 16.74 8.45
N GLN A 163 1.11 16.82 8.62
CA GLN A 163 1.72 17.34 9.83
C GLN A 163 1.33 18.79 10.08
N ASP A 164 1.36 19.65 9.03
CA ASP A 164 0.95 21.04 9.15
C ASP A 164 -0.56 21.17 9.38
N PHE A 165 -1.37 20.38 8.68
CA PHE A 165 -2.82 20.33 8.87
C PHE A 165 -3.20 19.95 10.30
N SER A 166 -2.55 18.92 10.86
CA SER A 166 -2.84 18.41 12.21
C SER A 166 -2.42 19.38 13.35
N LYS A 167 -1.54 20.36 13.08
CA LYS A 167 -1.17 21.40 14.06
C LYS A 167 -2.30 22.40 14.32
N VAL A 168 -3.16 22.65 13.33
CA VAL A 168 -4.17 23.72 13.35
C VAL A 168 -5.60 23.19 13.27
N ASN A 169 -5.79 21.88 13.15
CA ASN A 169 -7.10 21.23 13.11
C ASN A 169 -7.24 20.21 14.24
N SER A 170 -8.48 19.88 14.59
CA SER A 170 -8.80 18.88 15.63
C SER A 170 -8.68 17.43 15.11
N THR A 171 -8.42 17.23 13.83
CA THR A 171 -8.25 15.92 13.21
C THR A 171 -6.94 15.29 13.67
N SER A 172 -7.01 14.09 14.24
CA SER A 172 -5.83 13.29 14.53
C SER A 172 -5.49 12.41 13.32
N SER A 173 -4.22 12.39 12.95
CA SER A 173 -3.70 11.70 11.77
C SER A 173 -2.69 10.62 12.11
N ILE A 174 -2.61 9.58 11.31
CA ILE A 174 -1.53 8.58 11.33
C ILE A 174 -0.94 8.44 9.93
N LEU A 175 0.39 8.42 9.86
CA LEU A 175 1.17 8.19 8.65
C LEU A 175 1.74 6.77 8.72
N LEU A 176 1.28 5.87 7.86
CA LEU A 176 1.76 4.48 7.81
C LEU A 176 2.78 4.32 6.69
N ARG A 177 4.05 4.19 7.04
CA ARG A 177 5.17 3.97 6.11
C ARG A 177 5.38 2.49 5.91
N TYR A 178 4.71 1.90 4.92
CA TYR A 178 4.90 0.49 4.63
C TYR A 178 5.89 0.25 3.49
N PHE A 179 6.42 -0.96 3.49
CA PHE A 179 7.45 -1.41 2.58
C PHE A 179 6.80 -2.10 1.36
N ASN A 180 7.19 -3.29 0.97
CA ASN A 180 6.70 -3.90 -0.25
C ASN A 180 5.51 -4.83 0.03
N PRO A 181 4.26 -4.41 -0.25
CA PRO A 181 3.10 -5.29 -0.08
C PRO A 181 3.13 -6.46 -1.05
N VAL A 182 2.87 -7.66 -0.55
CA VAL A 182 2.91 -8.92 -1.29
C VAL A 182 1.80 -9.84 -0.85
N GLY A 183 1.48 -10.84 -1.68
CA GLY A 183 0.50 -11.87 -1.37
C GLY A 183 -0.92 -11.53 -1.82
N ALA A 184 -1.83 -12.38 -1.46
CA ALA A 184 -3.26 -12.24 -1.68
C ALA A 184 -4.03 -12.71 -0.44
N HIS A 185 -5.30 -12.38 -0.35
CA HIS A 185 -6.15 -12.87 0.72
C HIS A 185 -6.11 -14.41 0.79
N PRO A 186 -6.03 -15.04 1.96
CA PRO A 186 -5.91 -16.50 2.10
C PRO A 186 -7.03 -17.29 1.42
N SER A 187 -8.21 -16.70 1.23
CA SER A 187 -9.31 -17.29 0.45
C SER A 187 -9.06 -17.36 -1.05
N ILE A 188 -8.04 -16.65 -1.55
CA ILE A 188 -7.77 -16.46 -2.99
C ILE A 188 -8.94 -15.81 -3.75
N LEU A 189 -9.78 -15.06 -3.06
CA LEU A 189 -10.86 -14.27 -3.67
C LEU A 189 -10.44 -12.83 -3.94
N LEU A 190 -9.35 -12.36 -3.31
CA LEU A 190 -8.88 -10.98 -3.41
C LEU A 190 -7.36 -10.93 -3.45
N GLY A 191 -6.80 -10.16 -4.37
CA GLY A 191 -5.36 -10.00 -4.55
C GLY A 191 -5.04 -8.83 -5.48
N GLU A 192 -3.76 -8.63 -5.81
CA GLU A 192 -3.34 -7.58 -6.75
C GLU A 192 -3.75 -7.96 -8.19
N VAL A 193 -4.44 -7.04 -8.89
CA VAL A 193 -4.76 -7.16 -10.31
C VAL A 193 -3.86 -6.16 -11.08
N PRO A 194 -2.69 -6.60 -11.58
CA PRO A 194 -1.80 -5.71 -12.30
C PRO A 194 -2.40 -5.28 -13.64
N LEU A 195 -2.53 -3.98 -13.85
CA LEU A 195 -2.94 -3.43 -15.14
C LEU A 195 -1.67 -3.14 -15.96
N GLY A 196 -1.48 -3.87 -17.04
CA GLY A 196 -0.32 -3.75 -17.92
C GLY A 196 0.93 -4.48 -17.41
N LYS A 197 2.12 -3.98 -17.77
CA LYS A 197 3.39 -4.60 -17.41
C LYS A 197 3.64 -4.53 -15.91
N PRO A 198 4.05 -5.63 -15.26
CA PRO A 198 4.30 -5.61 -13.82
C PRO A 198 5.50 -4.72 -13.47
N MET A 199 5.30 -3.86 -12.47
CA MET A 199 6.32 -2.92 -12.00
C MET A 199 7.01 -3.40 -10.70
N ASN A 200 6.38 -4.35 -9.99
CA ASN A 200 6.86 -4.91 -8.73
C ASN A 200 7.44 -6.31 -8.94
N LEU A 201 8.32 -6.74 -8.02
CA LEU A 201 9.03 -8.01 -8.13
C LEU A 201 8.08 -9.22 -8.16
N VAL A 202 7.18 -9.35 -7.19
CA VAL A 202 6.35 -10.57 -7.06
C VAL A 202 5.38 -10.74 -8.23
N PRO A 203 4.67 -9.70 -8.72
CA PRO A 203 3.95 -9.82 -9.98
C PRO A 203 4.82 -10.18 -11.19
N ALA A 204 6.08 -9.70 -11.26
CA ALA A 204 6.99 -10.11 -12.32
C ALA A 204 7.36 -11.60 -12.22
N ILE A 205 7.60 -12.09 -11.00
CA ILE A 205 7.86 -13.52 -10.72
C ILE A 205 6.66 -14.36 -11.17
N THR A 206 5.46 -14.07 -10.66
CA THR A 206 4.27 -14.88 -10.92
C THR A 206 3.85 -14.87 -12.40
N GLN A 207 3.96 -13.71 -13.07
CA GLN A 207 3.67 -13.59 -14.51
C GLN A 207 4.71 -14.30 -15.38
N THR A 208 5.97 -14.37 -14.95
CA THR A 208 7.00 -15.17 -15.64
C THR A 208 6.71 -16.66 -15.45
N ALA A 209 6.44 -17.07 -14.22
CA ALA A 209 6.17 -18.46 -13.90
C ALA A 209 4.94 -19.03 -14.65
N ILE A 210 3.90 -18.20 -14.85
CA ILE A 210 2.68 -18.61 -15.56
C ILE A 210 2.78 -18.47 -17.10
N GLY A 211 3.91 -17.95 -17.60
CA GLY A 211 4.20 -17.79 -19.03
C GLY A 211 3.60 -16.54 -19.68
N LYS A 212 3.08 -15.58 -18.90
CA LYS A 212 2.67 -14.26 -19.43
C LYS A 212 3.87 -13.41 -19.85
N LEU A 213 4.99 -13.56 -19.16
CA LEU A 213 6.27 -12.98 -19.52
C LEU A 213 7.24 -14.10 -19.93
N PRO A 214 8.01 -13.93 -21.00
CA PRO A 214 8.97 -14.96 -21.44
C PRO A 214 10.13 -15.13 -20.45
N LYS A 215 10.51 -14.06 -19.78
CA LYS A 215 11.54 -14.01 -18.74
C LYS A 215 11.41 -12.74 -17.90
N MET A 216 12.03 -12.73 -16.72
CA MET A 216 12.22 -11.52 -15.91
C MET A 216 13.71 -11.18 -15.77
N PHE A 217 14.00 -9.98 -15.23
CA PHE A 217 15.35 -9.54 -14.94
C PHE A 217 15.55 -9.34 -13.45
N VAL A 218 16.69 -9.84 -12.95
CA VAL A 218 17.26 -9.43 -11.66
C VAL A 218 18.23 -8.29 -11.94
N TRP A 219 17.93 -7.09 -11.44
CA TRP A 219 18.66 -5.88 -11.75
C TRP A 219 19.88 -5.70 -10.83
N GLY A 220 21.06 -6.02 -11.33
CA GLY A 220 22.33 -6.01 -10.61
C GLY A 220 22.60 -7.30 -9.85
N SER A 221 23.86 -7.69 -9.80
CA SER A 221 24.37 -8.84 -9.03
C SER A 221 25.66 -8.50 -8.27
N ASP A 222 25.98 -7.22 -8.20
CA ASP A 222 27.21 -6.69 -7.65
C ASP A 222 26.97 -5.67 -6.53
N TYR A 223 25.76 -5.65 -5.96
CA TYR A 223 25.49 -4.85 -4.77
C TYR A 223 26.26 -5.41 -3.55
N PRO A 224 26.67 -4.57 -2.59
CA PRO A 224 27.33 -5.01 -1.35
C PRO A 224 26.32 -5.66 -0.39
N THR A 225 25.68 -6.73 -0.84
CA THR A 225 24.70 -7.54 -0.12
C THR A 225 25.14 -9.00 -0.10
N ARG A 226 24.44 -9.86 0.66
CA ARG A 226 24.87 -11.25 0.86
C ARG A 226 24.87 -12.14 -0.42
N ASP A 227 24.13 -11.75 -1.46
CA ASP A 227 24.07 -12.48 -2.73
C ASP A 227 24.23 -11.58 -3.97
N GLY A 228 24.59 -10.31 -3.74
CA GLY A 228 24.79 -9.32 -4.79
C GLY A 228 23.51 -8.67 -5.33
N SER A 229 22.32 -9.14 -4.96
CA SER A 229 21.05 -8.52 -5.36
C SER A 229 20.51 -7.54 -4.28
N CYS A 230 19.60 -6.65 -4.66
CA CYS A 230 19.00 -5.70 -3.71
C CYS A 230 18.22 -6.40 -2.59
N ILE A 231 18.24 -5.80 -1.39
CA ILE A 231 17.45 -6.27 -0.24
C ILE A 231 16.23 -5.39 -0.04
N ARG A 232 15.06 -6.02 0.16
CA ARG A 232 13.78 -5.34 0.42
C ARG A 232 13.08 -6.00 1.60
N ASP A 233 12.18 -5.27 2.21
CA ASP A 233 11.25 -5.77 3.21
C ASP A 233 9.92 -6.09 2.52
N TYR A 234 9.52 -7.34 2.56
CA TYR A 234 8.23 -7.79 2.03
C TYR A 234 7.26 -8.00 3.18
N ILE A 235 6.04 -7.52 3.01
CA ILE A 235 5.00 -7.60 4.02
C ILE A 235 3.69 -8.07 3.39
N HIS A 236 2.99 -8.99 4.05
CA HIS A 236 1.74 -9.50 3.53
C HIS A 236 0.66 -8.42 3.51
N VAL A 237 -0.09 -8.34 2.42
CA VAL A 237 -1.13 -7.32 2.26
C VAL A 237 -2.20 -7.35 3.36
N CYS A 238 -2.54 -8.53 3.90
CA CYS A 238 -3.46 -8.67 5.03
C CYS A 238 -2.88 -8.11 6.33
N ASP A 239 -1.56 -8.19 6.55
CA ASP A 239 -0.91 -7.57 7.70
C ASP A 239 -0.94 -6.04 7.61
N ILE A 240 -0.75 -5.49 6.40
CA ILE A 240 -0.92 -4.06 6.14
C ILE A 240 -2.38 -3.64 6.38
N ALA A 241 -3.35 -4.39 5.87
CA ALA A 241 -4.77 -4.13 6.06
C ALA A 241 -5.12 -4.06 7.55
N ASN A 242 -4.69 -5.06 8.33
CA ASN A 242 -4.88 -5.09 9.78
C ASN A 242 -4.22 -3.90 10.49
N ALA A 243 -3.01 -3.50 10.08
CA ALA A 243 -2.35 -2.33 10.64
C ALA A 243 -3.16 -1.03 10.45
N HIS A 244 -3.84 -0.85 9.31
CA HIS A 244 -4.71 0.30 9.06
C HIS A 244 -5.93 0.31 9.98
N THR A 245 -6.55 -0.85 10.20
CA THR A 245 -7.66 -1.00 11.15
C THR A 245 -7.22 -0.68 12.58
N LEU A 246 -6.08 -1.24 13.02
CA LEU A 246 -5.53 -0.96 14.35
C LEU A 246 -5.12 0.51 14.53
N ALA A 247 -4.54 1.13 13.49
CA ALA A 247 -4.22 2.55 13.51
C ALA A 247 -5.48 3.42 13.66
N LEU A 248 -6.55 3.08 12.97
CA LEU A 248 -7.83 3.76 13.11
C LEU A 248 -8.44 3.57 14.51
N GLN A 249 -8.42 2.34 15.05
CA GLN A 249 -8.86 2.04 16.42
C GLN A 249 -8.05 2.83 17.46
N TYR A 250 -6.74 2.92 17.30
CA TYR A 250 -5.84 3.68 18.14
C TYR A 250 -6.22 5.17 18.21
N LEU A 251 -6.59 5.80 17.08
CA LEU A 251 -7.10 7.16 17.04
C LEU A 251 -8.48 7.29 17.71
N ILE A 252 -9.38 6.37 17.41
CA ILE A 252 -10.75 6.35 17.95
C ILE A 252 -10.75 6.22 19.50
N GLU A 253 -9.82 5.44 20.02
CA GLU A 253 -9.61 5.24 21.45
C GLU A 253 -8.80 6.36 22.09
N LYS A 254 -8.38 7.37 21.34
CA LYS A 254 -7.59 8.53 21.78
C LYS A 254 -6.29 8.12 22.46
N ARG A 255 -5.63 7.09 21.98
CA ARG A 255 -4.34 6.61 22.50
C ARG A 255 -3.15 7.34 21.88
N ASN A 256 -3.37 8.16 20.85
CA ASN A 256 -2.33 8.91 20.16
C ASN A 256 -1.64 9.91 21.10
N SER A 257 -0.32 9.96 21.01
CA SER A 257 0.53 10.87 21.82
C SER A 257 0.65 12.25 21.18
N THR A 258 0.48 12.33 19.86
CA THR A 258 0.48 13.59 19.09
C THR A 258 -0.70 13.62 18.13
N ASN A 259 -0.97 14.78 17.53
CA ASN A 259 -2.02 14.86 16.52
C ASN A 259 -1.63 14.25 15.17
N CYS A 260 -0.36 13.82 14.99
CA CYS A 260 0.11 13.18 13.78
C CYS A 260 1.23 12.19 14.11
N ASP A 261 0.87 10.94 14.38
CA ASP A 261 1.81 9.86 14.68
C ASP A 261 2.27 9.16 13.39
N VAL A 262 3.49 8.61 13.42
CA VAL A 262 4.11 7.90 12.29
C VAL A 262 4.46 6.49 12.71
N PHE A 263 4.22 5.49 11.84
CA PHE A 263 4.58 4.10 12.10
C PHE A 263 5.16 3.43 10.86
N ASN A 264 6.25 2.66 11.04
CA ASN A 264 6.80 1.77 10.04
C ASN A 264 6.06 0.43 10.05
N LEU A 265 5.66 -0.04 8.89
CA LEU A 265 5.02 -1.33 8.70
C LEU A 265 5.85 -2.18 7.75
N GLY A 266 6.74 -2.99 8.32
CA GLY A 266 7.52 -3.99 7.61
C GLY A 266 7.57 -5.28 8.41
N SER A 267 8.08 -6.35 7.80
CA SER A 267 8.31 -7.61 8.51
C SER A 267 9.46 -7.50 9.53
N GLY A 268 10.37 -6.55 9.31
CA GLY A 268 11.63 -6.43 10.04
C GLY A 268 12.75 -7.27 9.45
N ASP A 269 12.44 -8.09 8.44
CA ASP A 269 13.38 -8.99 7.77
C ASP A 269 13.71 -8.47 6.37
N GLY A 270 14.99 -8.24 6.14
CA GLY A 270 15.47 -7.89 4.81
C GLY A 270 15.66 -9.14 3.95
N VAL A 271 14.88 -9.26 2.87
CA VAL A 271 14.93 -10.36 1.91
C VAL A 271 15.53 -9.89 0.59
N SER A 272 16.52 -10.59 0.06
CA SER A 272 17.10 -10.28 -1.24
C SER A 272 16.18 -10.70 -2.40
N VAL A 273 16.41 -10.12 -3.58
CA VAL A 273 15.66 -10.51 -4.78
C VAL A 273 15.84 -11.98 -5.12
N LEU A 274 17.07 -12.51 -5.01
CA LEU A 274 17.34 -13.93 -5.29
C LEU A 274 16.75 -14.85 -4.23
N GLU A 275 16.70 -14.45 -2.96
CA GLU A 275 16.01 -15.21 -1.90
C GLU A 275 14.49 -15.27 -2.15
N ALA A 276 13.90 -14.15 -2.58
CA ALA A 276 12.48 -14.12 -2.95
C ALA A 276 12.17 -15.07 -4.13
N ILE A 277 13.02 -15.11 -5.14
CA ILE A 277 12.89 -16.05 -6.27
C ILE A 277 13.00 -17.49 -5.78
N LYS A 278 14.02 -17.83 -4.99
CA LYS A 278 14.20 -19.18 -4.45
C LYS A 278 13.02 -19.63 -3.60
N MET A 279 12.48 -18.72 -2.77
CA MET A 279 11.29 -19.04 -1.98
C MET A 279 10.08 -19.31 -2.88
N PHE A 280 9.89 -18.51 -3.91
CA PHE A 280 8.82 -18.74 -4.88
C PHE A 280 8.96 -20.09 -5.59
N GLU A 281 10.16 -20.44 -6.07
CA GLU A 281 10.41 -21.74 -6.70
C GLU A 281 10.12 -22.92 -5.75
N ALA A 282 10.52 -22.80 -4.48
CA ALA A 282 10.26 -23.82 -3.47
C ALA A 282 8.75 -24.01 -3.19
N VAL A 283 7.98 -22.92 -3.16
CA VAL A 283 6.54 -22.95 -2.88
C VAL A 283 5.73 -23.39 -4.09
N SER A 284 6.06 -22.87 -5.28
CA SER A 284 5.30 -23.12 -6.51
C SER A 284 5.66 -24.43 -7.20
N GLY A 285 6.87 -24.93 -6.98
CA GLY A 285 7.45 -26.04 -7.75
C GLY A 285 7.84 -25.66 -9.19
N VAL A 286 7.81 -24.37 -9.54
CA VAL A 286 8.10 -23.86 -10.88
C VAL A 286 9.46 -23.20 -10.92
N SER A 287 10.37 -23.67 -11.76
CA SER A 287 11.65 -23.00 -12.03
C SER A 287 11.42 -21.71 -12.81
N LEU A 288 11.99 -20.62 -12.33
CA LEU A 288 11.78 -19.29 -12.91
C LEU A 288 12.81 -18.98 -13.98
N ASN A 289 12.36 -18.55 -15.16
CA ASN A 289 13.23 -18.05 -16.21
C ASN A 289 13.61 -16.59 -15.94
N TYR A 290 14.85 -16.35 -15.45
CA TYR A 290 15.37 -15.00 -15.22
C TYR A 290 16.79 -14.82 -15.74
N GLU A 291 17.14 -13.58 -16.06
CA GLU A 291 18.49 -13.14 -16.40
C GLU A 291 18.94 -12.04 -15.46
N ILE A 292 20.25 -11.97 -15.22
CA ILE A 292 20.85 -10.87 -14.47
C ILE A 292 21.13 -9.73 -15.44
N GLY A 293 20.49 -8.59 -15.19
CA GLY A 293 20.70 -7.35 -15.93
C GLY A 293 21.65 -6.37 -15.18
N PRO A 294 22.00 -5.24 -15.80
CA PRO A 294 22.75 -4.18 -15.13
C PRO A 294 21.92 -3.58 -13.99
N ARG A 295 22.55 -2.84 -13.08
CA ARG A 295 21.83 -2.09 -12.03
C ARG A 295 20.83 -1.13 -12.65
N ARG A 296 19.64 -1.06 -12.06
CA ARG A 296 18.60 -0.10 -12.44
C ARG A 296 18.84 1.22 -11.70
N SER A 297 18.75 2.35 -12.41
CA SER A 297 18.86 3.68 -11.79
C SER A 297 17.75 3.88 -10.75
N GLY A 298 18.11 4.43 -9.59
CA GLY A 298 17.18 4.70 -8.50
C GLY A 298 16.90 3.50 -7.58
N ASP A 299 17.51 2.32 -7.81
CA ASP A 299 17.40 1.21 -6.87
C ASP A 299 18.28 1.43 -5.63
N VAL A 300 17.65 1.39 -4.47
CA VAL A 300 18.31 1.39 -3.16
C VAL A 300 18.93 0.02 -2.92
N VAL A 301 20.17 -0.01 -2.40
CA VAL A 301 20.92 -1.26 -2.13
C VAL A 301 20.16 -2.18 -1.18
N ALA A 302 19.73 -1.64 -0.04
CA ALA A 302 18.97 -2.36 0.97
C ALA A 302 18.07 -1.41 1.75
N ILE A 303 16.83 -1.83 2.01
CA ILE A 303 15.93 -1.12 2.90
C ILE A 303 14.94 -2.09 3.54
N TYR A 304 14.89 -2.09 4.88
CA TYR A 304 13.89 -2.81 5.70
C TYR A 304 13.64 -2.09 7.02
N ALA A 305 12.48 -2.36 7.61
CA ALA A 305 11.97 -1.65 8.78
C ALA A 305 12.55 -2.17 10.10
N ASN A 306 12.67 -1.27 11.08
CA ASN A 306 12.38 -1.64 12.47
C ASN A 306 10.89 -1.36 12.70
N ASN A 307 10.11 -2.36 13.13
CA ASN A 307 8.69 -2.27 13.35
C ASN A 307 8.28 -2.26 14.84
N ASP A 308 9.26 -2.22 15.75
CA ASP A 308 9.05 -2.29 17.20
C ASP A 308 8.06 -1.23 17.71
N PHE A 309 8.09 -0.03 17.12
CA PHE A 309 7.20 1.04 17.56
C PHE A 309 5.73 0.74 17.20
N ALA A 310 5.46 0.23 16.01
CA ALA A 310 4.12 -0.20 15.62
C ALA A 310 3.64 -1.40 16.47
N VAL A 311 4.52 -2.38 16.73
CA VAL A 311 4.22 -3.54 17.59
C VAL A 311 3.82 -3.10 19.00
N LYS A 312 4.61 -2.24 19.64
CA LYS A 312 4.39 -1.80 21.03
C LYS A 312 3.18 -0.89 21.15
N THR A 313 2.97 0.02 20.19
CA THR A 313 2.01 1.11 20.31
C THR A 313 0.63 0.74 19.78
N LEU A 314 0.58 0.12 18.58
CA LEU A 314 -0.68 -0.30 17.96
C LEU A 314 -1.11 -1.71 18.41
N GLY A 315 -0.20 -2.50 18.99
CA GLY A 315 -0.43 -3.94 19.22
C GLY A 315 -0.42 -4.75 17.92
N TRP A 316 0.11 -4.16 16.85
CA TRP A 316 0.20 -4.78 15.54
C TRP A 316 1.37 -5.77 15.48
N LYS A 317 1.18 -6.89 14.78
CA LYS A 317 2.22 -7.88 14.55
C LYS A 317 2.02 -8.52 13.17
N PRO A 318 3.04 -8.55 12.30
CA PRO A 318 2.97 -9.31 11.07
C PRO A 318 2.77 -10.80 11.38
N LYS A 319 1.85 -11.44 10.66
CA LYS A 319 1.43 -12.84 10.89
C LYS A 319 1.95 -13.77 9.80
N TYR A 320 2.15 -13.24 8.59
CA TYR A 320 2.49 -14.04 7.41
C TYR A 320 3.97 -13.90 7.07
N GLY A 321 4.64 -15.03 6.87
CA GLY A 321 6.02 -15.07 6.41
C GLY A 321 6.15 -15.03 4.88
N LEU A 322 7.40 -15.04 4.39
CA LEU A 322 7.69 -14.99 2.96
C LEU A 322 7.08 -16.18 2.20
N ASN A 323 7.00 -17.34 2.84
CA ASN A 323 6.40 -18.56 2.29
C ASN A 323 4.91 -18.32 1.95
N GLU A 324 4.12 -17.84 2.89
CA GLU A 324 2.69 -17.56 2.70
C GLU A 324 2.48 -16.42 1.69
N MET A 325 3.36 -15.42 1.69
CA MET A 325 3.33 -14.33 0.72
C MET A 325 3.46 -14.86 -0.72
N MET A 326 4.42 -15.76 -0.96
CA MET A 326 4.66 -16.34 -2.28
C MET A 326 3.56 -17.33 -2.68
N ASP A 327 3.09 -18.16 -1.73
CA ASP A 327 2.02 -19.12 -1.96
C ASP A 327 0.71 -18.44 -2.36
N THR A 328 0.28 -17.43 -1.60
CA THR A 328 -0.97 -16.72 -1.89
C THR A 328 -0.87 -15.91 -3.17
N ALA A 329 0.28 -15.28 -3.46
CA ALA A 329 0.50 -14.57 -4.71
C ALA A 329 0.45 -15.51 -5.92
N TRP A 330 1.04 -16.71 -5.81
CA TRP A 330 1.01 -17.72 -6.87
C TRP A 330 -0.40 -18.25 -7.13
N LYS A 331 -1.10 -18.67 -6.08
CA LYS A 331 -2.49 -19.14 -6.18
C LYS A 331 -3.40 -18.08 -6.79
N TRP A 332 -3.18 -16.81 -6.43
CA TRP A 332 -3.91 -15.69 -7.02
C TRP A 332 -3.63 -15.52 -8.51
N GLU A 333 -2.37 -15.59 -8.95
CA GLU A 333 -2.01 -15.50 -10.36
C GLU A 333 -2.65 -16.63 -11.19
N LEU A 334 -2.68 -17.86 -10.64
CA LEU A 334 -3.39 -19.00 -11.25
C LEU A 334 -4.89 -18.71 -11.41
N LYS A 335 -5.53 -18.11 -10.38
CA LYS A 335 -6.94 -17.71 -10.45
C LYS A 335 -7.17 -16.63 -11.50
N LEU A 336 -6.34 -15.58 -11.53
CA LEU A 336 -6.43 -14.52 -12.53
C LEU A 336 -6.44 -15.07 -13.96
N LYS A 337 -5.55 -16.05 -14.24
CA LYS A 337 -5.47 -16.70 -15.55
C LYS A 337 -6.73 -17.50 -15.87
N ASN A 338 -7.20 -18.32 -14.92
CA ASN A 338 -8.33 -19.23 -15.11
C ASN A 338 -9.66 -18.50 -15.28
N GLU A 339 -9.88 -17.43 -14.52
CA GLU A 339 -11.12 -16.66 -14.51
C GLU A 339 -11.07 -15.41 -15.39
N LYS A 340 -9.95 -15.15 -16.08
CA LYS A 340 -9.73 -13.97 -16.94
C LYS A 340 -10.02 -12.64 -16.24
N ILE A 341 -9.67 -12.55 -14.96
CA ILE A 341 -9.86 -11.33 -14.17
C ILE A 341 -8.84 -10.28 -14.62
N GLY A 342 -9.30 -9.07 -14.90
CA GLY A 342 -8.43 -7.94 -15.30
C GLY A 342 -7.95 -7.97 -16.75
N VAL A 343 -8.58 -8.77 -17.61
CA VAL A 343 -8.33 -8.84 -19.08
C VAL A 343 -9.33 -7.96 -19.81
#